data_24236cf8604d15eecf6e9c3507548473
#
_entry.id   24236cf8604d15eecf6e9c3507548473
#
_cell.length_a   1.000
_cell.length_b   1.000
_cell.length_c   1.000
_cell.angle_alpha   90.00
_cell.angle_beta   90.00
_cell.angle_gamma   90.00
#
_symmetry.space_group_name_H-M   'P 1'
#
loop_
_entity.id
_entity.type
_entity.pdbx_description
1 polymer ?
#
loop_
_entity_poly.entity_id
_entity_poly.type
_entity_poly.pdbx_seq_one_letter_code
_entity_poly.pdbx_strand_id
1 'polypeptide(L)'
;AIHSMETLGFGTTAFDYDRDGWLDLIVANGHVFGPEHQPSAMRPQLLRNTTKGRFDDISDHAGAYFQELWLGRGLGSADYDNDGDLDFAITHLDRPVSLLQNETTSTRAFLGLMLRTTSRVPPVGGRVLLKTPRLEQWTPIIAGGTYLCSNDDRLLFGVDPTAGPVSVQIHWPSGRVDNFSNLELNRYWLIHEGQMPLPLSDPP
;
A
#
# COMPACT_ATOMS: atom_id res chain seq x y z
N ALA A 1 -17.11 -0.92 15.54
CA ALA A 1 -16.95 -2.33 15.12
C ALA A 1 -18.14 -2.89 14.31
N ILE A 2 -19.09 -2.06 13.89
CA ILE A 2 -20.32 -2.52 13.20
C ILE A 2 -20.42 -1.95 11.77
N HIS A 3 -19.60 -0.95 11.43
CA HIS A 3 -19.70 -0.24 10.15
C HIS A 3 -19.48 -1.13 8.91
N SER A 4 -18.74 -2.22 9.01
CA SER A 4 -18.51 -3.14 7.89
C SER A 4 -19.63 -4.16 7.67
N MET A 5 -20.64 -4.24 8.55
CA MET A 5 -21.76 -5.18 8.39
C MET A 5 -22.83 -4.68 7.41
N GLU A 6 -22.81 -3.39 7.09
CA GLU A 6 -23.75 -2.74 6.17
C GLU A 6 -23.16 -2.49 4.80
N THR A 7 -21.89 -2.87 4.57
CA THR A 7 -21.16 -2.64 3.33
C THR A 7 -20.65 -3.94 2.72
N LEU A 8 -20.48 -3.94 1.40
CA LEU A 8 -19.88 -5.06 0.65
C LEU A 8 -18.60 -4.57 0.01
N GLY A 9 -17.46 -5.01 0.54
CA GLY A 9 -16.14 -4.65 0.03
C GLY A 9 -15.74 -5.51 -1.16
N PHE A 10 -15.12 -4.87 -2.15
CA PHE A 10 -14.48 -5.49 -3.30
C PHE A 10 -12.97 -5.27 -3.29
N GLY A 11 -12.48 -4.21 -3.94
CA GLY A 11 -11.08 -3.82 -3.87
C GLY A 11 -10.71 -3.40 -2.45
N THR A 12 -9.70 -4.06 -1.86
CA THR A 12 -9.23 -3.75 -0.51
C THR A 12 -7.72 -3.85 -0.49
N THR A 13 -7.05 -2.79 -0.03
CA THR A 13 -5.59 -2.76 0.09
C THR A 13 -5.20 -2.39 1.52
N ALA A 14 -4.23 -3.12 2.05
CA ALA A 14 -3.53 -2.75 3.27
C ALA A 14 -2.30 -1.91 2.91
N PHE A 15 -2.17 -0.72 3.47
CA PHE A 15 -1.10 0.23 3.19
C PHE A 15 -0.88 1.17 4.37
N ASP A 16 0.24 1.81 4.43
CA ASP A 16 0.58 2.77 5.48
C ASP A 16 0.27 4.18 4.96
N TYR A 17 -0.92 4.73 5.29
CA TYR A 17 -1.40 5.96 4.70
C TYR A 17 -0.73 7.23 5.24
N ASP A 18 -0.22 7.19 6.47
CA ASP A 18 0.41 8.33 7.15
C ASP A 18 1.90 8.10 7.50
N ARG A 19 2.51 7.07 6.91
CA ARG A 19 3.90 6.65 7.09
C ARG A 19 4.25 6.30 8.54
N ASP A 20 3.27 5.82 9.32
CA ASP A 20 3.52 5.47 10.72
C ASP A 20 4.10 4.07 10.93
N GLY A 21 4.25 3.33 9.86
CA GLY A 21 4.79 1.98 9.82
C GLY A 21 3.78 0.90 10.14
N TRP A 22 2.51 1.27 10.35
CA TRP A 22 1.41 0.34 10.56
C TRP A 22 0.48 0.36 9.36
N LEU A 23 0.02 -0.84 8.98
CA LEU A 23 -0.85 -0.94 7.82
C LEU A 23 -2.29 -0.55 8.18
N ASP A 24 -2.82 0.37 7.41
CA ASP A 24 -4.21 0.81 7.36
C ASP A 24 -4.96 0.06 6.26
N LEU A 25 -6.24 0.31 6.09
CA LEU A 25 -7.06 -0.33 5.07
C LEU A 25 -7.87 0.70 4.29
N ILE A 26 -7.84 0.59 2.97
CA ILE A 26 -8.80 1.24 2.09
C ILE A 26 -9.71 0.18 1.46
N VAL A 27 -11.02 0.45 1.40
CA VAL A 27 -12.04 -0.47 0.90
C VAL A 27 -12.94 0.22 -0.11
N ALA A 28 -12.99 -0.30 -1.33
CA ALA A 28 -13.95 0.08 -2.35
C ALA A 28 -15.24 -0.74 -2.16
N ASN A 29 -16.30 -0.09 -1.68
CA ASN A 29 -17.58 -0.72 -1.41
C ASN A 29 -18.58 -0.56 -2.55
N GLY A 30 -19.52 -1.51 -2.67
CA GLY A 30 -20.62 -1.48 -3.61
C GLY A 30 -21.45 -2.78 -3.59
N HIS A 31 -22.73 -2.74 -3.91
CA HIS A 31 -23.57 -3.94 -3.86
C HIS A 31 -23.22 -4.92 -5.01
N VAL A 32 -23.22 -6.22 -4.71
CA VAL A 32 -22.85 -7.28 -5.66
C VAL A 32 -23.75 -7.32 -6.89
N PHE A 33 -25.04 -7.07 -6.75
CA PHE A 33 -26.01 -7.07 -7.85
C PHE A 33 -26.02 -5.76 -8.67
N GLY A 34 -25.15 -4.80 -8.33
CA GLY A 34 -25.04 -3.54 -9.07
C GLY A 34 -26.28 -2.65 -8.95
N PRO A 35 -26.53 -1.81 -9.98
CA PRO A 35 -27.56 -0.78 -9.92
C PRO A 35 -28.98 -1.32 -9.90
N GLU A 36 -29.21 -2.58 -10.25
CA GLU A 36 -30.55 -3.21 -10.20
C GLU A 36 -31.04 -3.47 -8.77
N HIS A 37 -30.15 -3.41 -7.77
CA HIS A 37 -30.48 -3.57 -6.35
C HIS A 37 -30.38 -2.23 -5.62
N GLN A 38 -31.35 -1.90 -4.78
CA GLN A 38 -31.37 -0.64 -4.04
C GLN A 38 -31.41 -0.88 -2.52
N PRO A 39 -30.55 -0.22 -1.73
CA PRO A 39 -29.44 0.67 -2.16
C PRO A 39 -28.27 -0.12 -2.74
N SER A 40 -27.73 0.29 -3.88
CA SER A 40 -26.63 -0.39 -4.57
C SER A 40 -25.28 0.29 -4.32
N ALA A 41 -25.26 1.61 -4.32
CA ALA A 41 -24.07 2.41 -4.07
C ALA A 41 -23.79 2.47 -2.56
N MET A 42 -22.50 2.40 -2.20
CA MET A 42 -22.03 2.36 -0.80
C MET A 42 -20.84 3.31 -0.62
N ARG A 43 -20.66 3.83 0.58
CA ARG A 43 -19.50 4.66 0.89
C ARG A 43 -18.23 3.81 0.90
N PRO A 44 -17.14 4.26 0.27
CA PRO A 44 -15.81 3.66 0.46
C PRO A 44 -15.35 3.93 1.90
N GLN A 45 -14.38 3.14 2.36
CA GLN A 45 -13.86 3.27 3.71
C GLN A 45 -12.35 3.44 3.71
N LEU A 46 -11.85 4.33 4.57
CA LEU A 46 -10.47 4.43 5.00
C LEU A 46 -10.41 4.15 6.50
N LEU A 47 -9.76 3.05 6.86
CA LEU A 47 -9.71 2.54 8.21
C LEU A 47 -8.26 2.65 8.74
N ARG A 48 -8.04 3.53 9.68
CA ARG A 48 -6.74 3.76 10.30
C ARG A 48 -6.46 2.73 11.40
N ASN A 49 -5.28 2.13 11.38
CA ASN A 49 -4.80 1.24 12.42
C ASN A 49 -4.41 2.01 13.69
N THR A 50 -5.01 1.66 14.81
CA THR A 50 -4.72 2.33 16.09
C THR A 50 -3.58 1.70 16.88
N THR A 51 -2.85 0.75 16.27
CA THR A 51 -1.76 -0.03 16.91
C THR A 51 -2.18 -0.92 18.09
N LYS A 52 -3.48 -0.94 18.42
CA LYS A 52 -4.06 -1.70 19.53
C LYS A 52 -4.94 -2.86 19.07
N GLY A 53 -4.73 -3.37 17.85
CA GLY A 53 -5.55 -4.40 17.22
C GLY A 53 -6.95 -3.91 16.85
N ARG A 54 -7.10 -2.63 16.60
CA ARG A 54 -8.35 -1.97 16.18
C ARG A 54 -8.08 -1.01 15.04
N PHE A 55 -9.12 -0.77 14.26
CA PHE A 55 -9.14 0.25 13.21
C PHE A 55 -10.20 1.28 13.54
N ASP A 56 -9.87 2.54 13.34
CA ASP A 56 -10.82 3.66 13.38
C ASP A 56 -11.22 4.02 11.95
N ASP A 57 -12.52 4.18 11.70
CA ASP A 57 -13.03 4.67 10.43
C ASP A 57 -12.81 6.18 10.36
N ILE A 58 -11.92 6.60 9.47
CA ILE A 58 -11.56 8.01 9.24
C ILE A 58 -12.09 8.54 7.90
N SER A 59 -12.96 7.79 7.23
CA SER A 59 -13.51 8.12 5.92
C SER A 59 -14.13 9.52 5.86
N ASP A 60 -14.71 9.99 6.96
CA ASP A 60 -15.31 11.32 7.03
C ASP A 60 -14.31 12.46 6.84
N HIS A 61 -13.02 12.20 7.01
CA HIS A 61 -11.93 13.16 6.89
C HIS A 61 -10.95 12.86 5.75
N ALA A 62 -11.24 11.81 4.95
CA ALA A 62 -10.34 11.29 3.91
C ALA A 62 -10.55 11.92 2.52
N GLY A 63 -11.26 13.04 2.44
CA GLY A 63 -11.49 13.76 1.18
C GLY A 63 -12.84 13.49 0.53
N ALA A 64 -13.10 14.21 -0.57
CA ALA A 64 -14.42 14.26 -1.21
C ALA A 64 -14.92 12.90 -1.72
N TYR A 65 -14.01 12.06 -2.22
CA TYR A 65 -14.36 10.72 -2.71
C TYR A 65 -15.07 9.89 -1.64
N PHE A 66 -14.63 9.96 -0.40
CA PHE A 66 -15.19 9.22 0.73
C PHE A 66 -16.53 9.78 1.24
N GLN A 67 -16.97 10.93 0.75
CA GLN A 67 -18.27 11.52 1.11
C GLN A 67 -19.41 11.05 0.20
N GLU A 68 -19.09 10.44 -0.94
CA GLU A 68 -20.06 10.02 -1.93
C GLU A 68 -20.34 8.50 -1.85
N LEU A 69 -21.43 8.08 -2.50
CA LEU A 69 -21.79 6.67 -2.67
C LEU A 69 -21.35 6.18 -4.04
N TRP A 70 -20.71 5.01 -4.07
CA TRP A 70 -20.12 4.40 -5.27
C TRP A 70 -20.53 2.94 -5.42
N LEU A 71 -20.51 2.46 -6.67
CA LEU A 71 -20.50 1.04 -6.99
C LEU A 71 -19.06 0.59 -7.23
N GLY A 72 -18.24 0.69 -6.18
CA GLY A 72 -16.81 0.38 -6.24
C GLY A 72 -16.56 -1.09 -6.58
N ARG A 73 -15.46 -1.34 -7.33
CA ARG A 73 -15.03 -2.69 -7.72
C ARG A 73 -13.52 -2.88 -7.55
N GLY A 74 -12.74 -2.68 -8.59
CA GLY A 74 -11.30 -2.82 -8.54
C GLY A 74 -10.64 -1.64 -7.83
N LEU A 75 -9.53 -1.91 -7.17
CA LEU A 75 -8.69 -0.91 -6.51
C LEU A 75 -7.24 -1.29 -6.76
N GLY A 76 -6.54 -0.50 -7.56
CA GLY A 76 -5.10 -0.62 -7.77
C GLY A 76 -4.36 0.46 -7.01
N SER A 77 -3.17 0.16 -6.51
CA SER A 77 -2.32 1.10 -5.79
C SER A 77 -0.94 1.24 -6.42
N ALA A 78 -0.43 2.47 -6.44
CA ALA A 78 0.93 2.82 -6.84
C ALA A 78 1.29 4.17 -6.20
N ASP A 79 2.55 4.40 -5.93
CA ASP A 79 3.08 5.76 -5.70
C ASP A 79 3.36 6.37 -7.08
N TYR A 80 2.36 7.05 -7.67
CA TYR A 80 2.40 7.42 -9.07
C TYR A 80 3.20 8.70 -9.33
N ASP A 81 3.29 9.59 -8.35
CA ASP A 81 4.09 10.83 -8.43
C ASP A 81 5.43 10.74 -7.69
N ASN A 82 5.72 9.58 -7.09
CA ASN A 82 6.98 9.24 -6.42
C ASN A 82 7.29 10.10 -5.19
N ASP A 83 6.25 10.55 -4.48
CA ASP A 83 6.37 11.34 -3.26
C ASP A 83 6.52 10.48 -1.99
N GLY A 84 6.37 9.16 -2.12
CA GLY A 84 6.50 8.18 -1.05
C GLY A 84 5.19 7.88 -0.32
N ASP A 85 4.05 8.26 -0.90
CA ASP A 85 2.72 7.86 -0.47
C ASP A 85 2.04 6.99 -1.53
N LEU A 86 1.23 6.02 -1.11
CA LEU A 86 0.47 5.21 -2.06
C LEU A 86 -0.81 5.93 -2.48
N ASP A 87 -1.00 6.02 -3.80
CA ASP A 87 -2.16 6.52 -4.49
C ASP A 87 -3.03 5.39 -5.00
N PHE A 88 -4.26 5.70 -5.42
CA PHE A 88 -5.22 4.68 -5.81
C PHE A 88 -5.95 5.00 -7.10
N ALA A 89 -6.13 3.97 -7.92
CA ALA A 89 -7.09 3.97 -9.02
C ALA A 89 -8.24 3.03 -8.66
N ILE A 90 -9.47 3.56 -8.57
CA ILE A 90 -10.66 2.78 -8.19
C ILE A 90 -11.63 2.74 -9.34
N THR A 91 -11.99 1.53 -9.78
CA THR A 91 -12.99 1.32 -10.82
C THR A 91 -14.39 1.22 -10.21
N HIS A 92 -15.38 1.65 -10.97
CA HIS A 92 -16.79 1.62 -10.59
C HIS A 92 -17.59 0.89 -11.67
N LEU A 93 -18.74 0.35 -11.30
CA LEU A 93 -19.59 -0.36 -12.24
C LEU A 93 -20.35 0.59 -13.19
N ASP A 94 -20.70 1.77 -12.71
CA ASP A 94 -21.60 2.73 -13.34
C ASP A 94 -20.98 4.09 -13.63
N ARG A 95 -19.71 4.29 -13.31
CA ARG A 95 -19.00 5.58 -13.46
C ARG A 95 -17.56 5.38 -13.93
N PRO A 96 -16.92 6.42 -14.47
CA PRO A 96 -15.48 6.38 -14.78
C PRO A 96 -14.61 6.04 -13.55
N VAL A 97 -13.38 5.61 -13.84
CA VAL A 97 -12.36 5.38 -12.81
C VAL A 97 -12.07 6.68 -12.03
N SER A 98 -11.92 6.55 -10.72
CA SER A 98 -11.42 7.64 -9.86
C SER A 98 -9.94 7.45 -9.58
N LEU A 99 -9.17 8.52 -9.72
CA LEU A 99 -7.78 8.59 -9.24
C LEU A 99 -7.78 9.35 -7.93
N LEU A 100 -7.20 8.76 -6.91
CA LEU A 100 -7.08 9.32 -5.57
C LEU A 100 -5.61 9.51 -5.27
N GLN A 101 -5.18 10.75 -5.15
CA GLN A 101 -3.85 11.10 -4.70
C GLN A 101 -3.84 11.22 -3.17
N ASN A 102 -2.87 10.60 -2.53
CA ASN A 102 -2.67 10.71 -1.10
C ASN A 102 -1.85 11.95 -0.79
N GLU A 103 -2.49 13.03 -0.37
CA GLU A 103 -1.86 14.29 0.02
C GLU A 103 -1.68 14.41 1.54
N THR A 104 -1.58 13.29 2.24
CA THR A 104 -1.41 13.29 3.70
C THR A 104 -0.06 13.89 4.08
N THR A 105 -0.09 15.02 4.77
CA THR A 105 1.15 15.63 5.26
C THR A 105 1.74 14.82 6.40
N SER A 106 2.94 14.28 6.20
CA SER A 106 3.68 13.54 7.22
C SER A 106 5.08 14.11 7.42
N THR A 107 5.55 14.15 8.66
CA THR A 107 6.95 14.46 9.00
C THR A 107 7.84 13.24 8.96
N ARG A 108 7.26 12.08 8.64
CA ARG A 108 7.98 10.80 8.53
C ARG A 108 8.58 10.63 7.16
N ALA A 109 9.62 9.81 7.09
CA ALA A 109 10.30 9.46 5.87
C ALA A 109 9.71 8.18 5.26
N PHE A 110 10.13 7.86 4.04
CA PHE A 110 9.83 6.58 3.43
C PHE A 110 11.10 5.88 2.94
N LEU A 111 11.00 4.58 2.72
CA LEU A 111 11.96 3.76 2.00
C LEU A 111 11.23 2.97 0.91
N GLY A 112 11.56 3.26 -0.34
CA GLY A 112 11.00 2.55 -1.49
C GLY A 112 11.97 1.46 -1.99
N LEU A 113 11.46 0.27 -2.34
CA LEU A 113 12.26 -0.83 -2.85
C LEU A 113 11.66 -1.41 -4.13
N MET A 114 12.42 -1.40 -5.20
CA MET A 114 12.15 -2.14 -6.43
C MET A 114 13.06 -3.38 -6.47
N LEU A 115 12.47 -4.57 -6.36
CA LEU A 115 13.23 -5.81 -6.25
C LEU A 115 13.18 -6.61 -7.54
N ARG A 116 14.31 -7.18 -7.94
CA ARG A 116 14.42 -8.00 -9.14
C ARG A 116 15.25 -9.25 -8.86
N THR A 117 14.76 -10.41 -9.28
CA THR A 117 15.51 -11.67 -9.26
C THR A 117 16.70 -11.60 -10.22
N THR A 118 17.53 -12.63 -10.22
CA THR A 118 18.60 -12.81 -11.23
C THR A 118 18.05 -12.80 -12.67
N SER A 119 16.81 -13.22 -12.88
CA SER A 119 16.09 -13.16 -14.17
C SER A 119 15.42 -11.81 -14.45
N ARG A 120 15.64 -10.80 -13.59
CA ARG A 120 15.11 -9.44 -13.70
C ARG A 120 13.58 -9.35 -13.62
N VAL A 121 12.92 -10.29 -12.98
CA VAL A 121 11.48 -10.26 -12.70
C VAL A 121 11.24 -9.99 -11.21
N PRO A 122 10.03 -9.52 -10.83
CA PRO A 122 9.67 -9.36 -9.42
C PRO A 122 9.82 -10.68 -8.65
N PRO A 123 10.37 -10.68 -7.43
CA PRO A 123 10.63 -11.89 -6.65
C PRO A 123 9.38 -12.39 -5.90
N VAL A 124 8.32 -12.68 -6.65
CA VAL A 124 7.05 -13.19 -6.08
C VAL A 124 7.29 -14.46 -5.24
N GLY A 125 6.71 -14.48 -4.03
CA GLY A 125 6.92 -15.52 -3.03
C GLY A 125 8.07 -15.21 -2.05
N GLY A 126 8.85 -14.16 -2.32
CA GLY A 126 9.80 -13.60 -1.36
C GLY A 126 9.13 -12.71 -0.32
N ARG A 127 9.91 -12.16 0.57
CA ARG A 127 9.45 -11.22 1.59
C ARG A 127 10.56 -10.28 2.02
N VAL A 128 10.17 -9.09 2.47
CA VAL A 128 11.08 -8.09 3.04
C VAL A 128 10.77 -7.89 4.50
N LEU A 129 11.81 -7.78 5.31
CA LEU A 129 11.74 -7.33 6.68
C LEU A 129 12.53 -6.02 6.80
N LEU A 130 11.83 -4.95 7.12
CA LEU A 130 12.43 -3.69 7.52
C LEU A 130 12.43 -3.60 9.05
N LYS A 131 13.57 -3.27 9.64
CA LYS A 131 13.74 -3.10 11.08
C LYS A 131 14.30 -1.74 11.42
N THR A 132 13.69 -1.15 12.42
CA THR A 132 14.22 -0.04 13.20
C THR A 132 14.34 -0.48 14.67
N PRO A 133 14.99 0.27 15.57
CA PRO A 133 15.00 -0.02 17.01
C PRO A 133 13.59 -0.07 17.65
N ARG A 134 12.57 0.48 16.97
CA ARG A 134 11.21 0.61 17.54
C ARG A 134 10.17 -0.24 16.83
N LEU A 135 10.42 -0.66 15.57
CA LEU A 135 9.40 -1.31 14.75
C LEU A 135 10.03 -2.31 13.79
N GLU A 136 9.35 -3.43 13.60
CA GLU A 136 9.61 -4.41 12.54
C GLU A 136 8.42 -4.47 11.59
N GLN A 137 8.67 -4.28 10.29
CA GLN A 137 7.65 -4.35 9.24
C GLN A 137 7.96 -5.52 8.31
N TRP A 138 7.03 -6.48 8.21
CA TRP A 138 7.11 -7.59 7.29
C TRP A 138 6.19 -7.38 6.09
N THR A 139 6.74 -7.46 4.89
CA THR A 139 5.95 -7.34 3.66
C THR A 139 6.21 -8.53 2.76
N PRO A 140 5.19 -9.35 2.45
CA PRO A 140 5.31 -10.39 1.44
C PRO A 140 5.32 -9.78 0.04
N ILE A 141 6.07 -10.41 -0.87
CA ILE A 141 6.08 -10.02 -2.28
C ILE A 141 5.09 -10.91 -3.01
N ILE A 142 3.99 -10.33 -3.44
CA ILE A 142 2.88 -11.04 -4.08
C ILE A 142 2.69 -10.57 -5.53
N ALA A 143 2.11 -11.43 -6.37
CA ALA A 143 1.63 -11.03 -7.69
C ALA A 143 0.16 -10.58 -7.59
N GLY A 144 -0.22 -9.63 -8.42
CA GLY A 144 -1.58 -9.09 -8.40
C GLY A 144 -1.73 -8.01 -7.33
N GLY A 145 -2.83 -8.03 -6.61
CA GLY A 145 -3.10 -7.01 -5.59
C GLY A 145 -4.45 -7.23 -4.96
N THR A 146 -5.48 -6.64 -5.53
CA THR A 146 -6.84 -6.66 -4.98
C THR A 146 -7.84 -7.22 -6.01
N TYR A 147 -9.13 -7.06 -5.74
CA TYR A 147 -10.19 -7.55 -6.62
C TYR A 147 -10.04 -6.96 -8.04
N LEU A 148 -9.78 -7.85 -9.03
CA LEU A 148 -9.61 -7.53 -10.45
C LEU A 148 -8.56 -6.45 -10.76
N CYS A 149 -7.56 -6.27 -9.90
CA CYS A 149 -6.47 -5.31 -10.07
C CYS A 149 -5.11 -5.90 -9.74
N SER A 150 -4.07 -5.32 -10.33
CA SER A 150 -2.69 -5.52 -9.93
C SER A 150 -2.15 -4.21 -9.38
N ASN A 151 -1.42 -4.28 -8.28
CA ASN A 151 -0.73 -3.14 -7.69
C ASN A 151 0.66 -2.97 -8.33
N ASP A 152 1.26 -1.82 -8.11
CA ASP A 152 2.69 -1.61 -8.34
C ASP A 152 3.51 -2.67 -7.59
N ASP A 153 4.59 -3.13 -8.20
CA ASP A 153 5.48 -4.13 -7.62
C ASP A 153 6.57 -3.52 -6.71
N ARG A 154 6.61 -2.20 -6.60
CA ARG A 154 7.47 -1.49 -5.65
C ARG A 154 6.89 -1.63 -4.24
N LEU A 155 7.77 -1.87 -3.29
CA LEU A 155 7.42 -1.90 -1.87
C LEU A 155 7.71 -0.54 -1.25
N LEU A 156 6.80 -0.05 -0.45
CA LEU A 156 6.92 1.22 0.25
C LEU A 156 6.79 1.01 1.75
N PHE A 157 7.68 1.62 2.52
CA PHE A 157 7.73 1.52 3.98
C PHE A 157 7.76 2.91 4.59
N GLY A 158 6.80 3.22 5.46
CA GLY A 158 6.88 4.39 6.32
C GLY A 158 7.94 4.20 7.41
N VAL A 159 8.73 5.24 7.66
CA VAL A 159 9.85 5.20 8.61
C VAL A 159 9.88 6.48 9.45
N ASP A 160 9.92 6.33 10.76
CA ASP A 160 10.24 7.44 11.66
C ASP A 160 11.75 7.76 11.55
N PRO A 161 12.16 8.92 10.99
CA PRO A 161 13.56 9.23 10.78
C PRO A 161 14.33 9.39 12.12
N THR A 162 13.63 9.52 13.23
CA THR A 162 14.22 9.62 14.58
C THR A 162 14.35 8.27 15.27
N ALA A 163 13.83 7.18 14.65
CA ALA A 163 13.85 5.85 15.25
C ALA A 163 15.24 5.20 15.30
N GLY A 164 16.23 5.79 14.65
CA GLY A 164 17.61 5.27 14.57
C GLY A 164 17.90 4.53 13.27
N PRO A 165 18.91 3.66 13.25
CA PRO A 165 19.34 3.00 12.02
C PRO A 165 18.26 2.06 11.47
N VAL A 166 18.13 2.08 10.13
CA VAL A 166 17.23 1.19 9.38
C VAL A 166 18.03 0.04 8.81
N SER A 167 17.54 -1.17 8.97
CA SER A 167 18.04 -2.36 8.30
C SER A 167 16.96 -3.05 7.47
N VAL A 168 17.35 -3.58 6.32
CA VAL A 168 16.48 -4.29 5.39
C VAL A 168 17.03 -5.69 5.20
N GLN A 169 16.18 -6.70 5.39
CA GLN A 169 16.48 -8.08 5.08
C GLN A 169 15.52 -8.58 4.00
N ILE A 170 16.06 -9.06 2.89
CA ILE A 170 15.29 -9.57 1.76
C ILE A 170 15.46 -11.09 1.70
N HIS A 171 14.34 -11.79 1.82
CA HIS A 171 14.29 -13.25 1.63
C HIS A 171 13.79 -13.53 0.21
N TRP A 172 14.70 -13.96 -0.64
CA TRP A 172 14.39 -14.24 -2.04
C TRP A 172 13.72 -15.62 -2.22
N PRO A 173 12.92 -15.81 -3.26
CA PRO A 173 12.31 -17.11 -3.55
C PRO A 173 13.33 -18.24 -3.81
N SER A 174 14.55 -17.90 -4.21
CA SER A 174 15.67 -18.83 -4.38
C SER A 174 16.16 -19.45 -3.06
N GLY A 175 15.75 -18.89 -1.92
CA GLY A 175 16.26 -19.22 -0.59
C GLY A 175 17.43 -18.33 -0.14
N ARG A 176 17.95 -17.48 -1.02
CA ARG A 176 18.96 -16.46 -0.66
C ARG A 176 18.39 -15.45 0.32
N VAL A 177 19.25 -14.90 1.17
CA VAL A 177 18.92 -13.78 2.06
C VAL A 177 20.00 -12.70 1.90
N ASP A 178 19.57 -11.50 1.54
CA ASP A 178 20.41 -10.31 1.47
C ASP A 178 20.07 -9.38 2.63
N ASN A 179 21.10 -8.71 3.19
CA ASN A 179 20.95 -7.78 4.30
C ASN A 179 21.62 -6.45 3.95
N PHE A 180 20.89 -5.35 4.16
CA PHE A 180 21.39 -4.00 3.91
C PHE A 180 21.11 -3.14 5.15
N SER A 181 22.00 -2.20 5.42
CA SER A 181 21.88 -1.26 6.53
C SER A 181 22.14 0.15 6.04
N ASN A 182 21.48 1.11 6.68
CA ASN A 182 21.68 2.54 6.42
C ASN A 182 21.38 2.96 4.97
N LEU A 183 20.37 2.35 4.34
CA LEU A 183 19.85 2.88 3.09
C LEU A 183 19.29 4.28 3.34
N GLU A 184 19.61 5.21 2.46
CA GLU A 184 19.11 6.58 2.52
C GLU A 184 17.59 6.59 2.35
N LEU A 185 16.90 7.29 3.21
CA LEU A 185 15.45 7.44 3.20
C LEU A 185 15.00 8.47 2.14
N ASN A 186 13.70 8.56 1.95
CA ASN A 186 13.02 9.44 0.99
C ASN A 186 13.49 9.21 -0.44
N ARG A 187 13.66 7.93 -0.80
CA ARG A 187 13.98 7.49 -2.15
C ARG A 187 13.67 6.03 -2.40
N TYR A 188 13.68 5.69 -3.68
CA TYR A 188 13.59 4.33 -4.16
C TYR A 188 14.97 3.72 -4.41
N TRP A 189 15.10 2.43 -4.11
CA TRP A 189 16.28 1.62 -4.36
C TRP A 189 15.93 0.43 -5.27
N LEU A 190 16.68 0.27 -6.37
CA LEU A 190 16.66 -0.94 -7.18
C LEU A 190 17.65 -1.94 -6.60
N ILE A 191 17.15 -3.13 -6.24
CA ILE A 191 17.98 -4.21 -5.70
C ILE A 191 17.79 -5.46 -6.54
N HIS A 192 18.85 -5.87 -7.21
CA HIS A 192 18.91 -7.18 -7.84
C HIS A 192 19.40 -8.22 -6.83
N GLU A 193 18.82 -9.42 -6.90
CA GLU A 193 19.21 -10.52 -6.05
C GLU A 193 20.73 -10.75 -6.06
N GLY A 194 21.36 -10.67 -4.88
CA GLY A 194 22.78 -10.84 -4.71
C GLY A 194 23.65 -9.65 -5.10
N GLN A 195 23.06 -8.50 -5.40
CA GLN A 195 23.81 -7.29 -5.79
C GLN A 195 23.61 -6.17 -4.76
N MET A 196 24.47 -5.18 -4.82
CA MET A 196 24.34 -3.96 -3.99
C MET A 196 23.18 -3.10 -4.48
N PRO A 197 22.48 -2.41 -3.56
CA PRO A 197 21.41 -1.47 -3.90
C PRO A 197 21.92 -0.34 -4.81
N LEU A 198 21.11 0.00 -5.81
CA LEU A 198 21.32 1.13 -6.70
C LEU A 198 20.22 2.17 -6.46
N PRO A 199 20.55 3.46 -6.28
CA PRO A 199 19.52 4.48 -6.17
C PRO A 199 18.73 4.55 -7.49
N LEU A 200 17.42 4.62 -7.39
CA LEU A 200 16.52 4.77 -8.52
C LEU A 200 16.21 6.26 -8.68
N SER A 201 16.79 6.92 -9.69
CA SER A 201 16.66 8.37 -9.86
C SER A 201 15.33 8.79 -10.48
N ASP A 202 14.73 7.92 -11.30
CA ASP A 202 13.45 8.14 -11.96
C ASP A 202 12.67 6.81 -11.92
N PRO A 203 11.94 6.54 -10.82
CA PRO A 203 11.08 5.36 -10.77
C PRO A 203 9.99 5.46 -11.84
N PRO A 204 9.65 4.34 -12.48
CA PRO A 204 8.67 4.31 -13.57
C PRO A 204 7.27 4.65 -13.12
#